data_cfe6bf711c046ebdc403fd4aebefd904
#
_entry.id   cfe6bf711c046ebdc403fd4aebefd904
#
_cell.length_a   1.000
_cell.length_b   1.000
_cell.length_c   1.000
_cell.angle_alpha   90.00
_cell.angle_beta   90.00
_cell.angle_gamma   90.00
#
_symmetry.space_group_name_H-M   'P 1'
#
loop_
_entity.id
_entity.type
_entity.pdbx_description
1 polymer ?
#
loop_
_entity_poly.entity_id
_entity_poly.type
_entity_poly.pdbx_seq_one_letter_code
_entity_poly.pdbx_strand_id
1 'polypeptide(L)'
;MDFRNTNAPAGPLTEAVRPVALEGNGPVTDEALILPAQASAAPLKFKRPWALLADRGAGTVFLVCTLVLVALIFSLLGFLAWRGAGAFVAIPGNTGRILSLREVFLGLDWSPSQDRFGVLPFIFGSFTVVGLSIALAGPLGILTAVFVTRVAPRWMRAVMRQAMDLLVGIPSVVYGIFGLATLLPLLSKGWLDEQPAAGFLASALILTVMIVPTVVSLSIDAFEALPSSLDEGARALGSTTWQSIARVLIPAAWPRLVTAVVLGMGRAIGEAMAIQMVIGNNPQWIGLMRTLTDKTPVLRFLFTPASTLTTELVQELPNTAAHSAWNNVLFALGLLLYLLTMGSILLTRRLSRRRA
;
A
#
# COMPACT_ATOMS: atom_id res chain seq x y z
N MET A 1 4.00 -46.28 -28.29
CA MET A 1 4.96 -46.82 -27.34
C MET A 1 4.22 -47.10 -26.07
N ASP A 2 4.01 -48.35 -25.84
CA ASP A 2 3.23 -49.01 -24.78
C ASP A 2 4.03 -49.03 -23.48
N PHE A 3 3.42 -48.66 -22.36
CA PHE A 3 3.83 -49.14 -21.05
C PHE A 3 2.59 -49.48 -20.23
N ARG A 4 2.28 -50.77 -20.31
CA ARG A 4 1.36 -51.51 -19.44
C ARG A 4 2.04 -51.86 -18.12
N ASN A 5 1.19 -51.86 -17.10
CA ASN A 5 1.20 -52.75 -15.92
C ASN A 5 2.37 -52.70 -14.92
N THR A 6 2.03 -52.21 -13.72
CA THR A 6 2.39 -53.01 -12.50
C THR A 6 1.22 -52.96 -11.51
N ASN A 7 0.56 -54.11 -11.39
CA ASN A 7 -0.37 -54.45 -10.33
C ASN A 7 0.37 -54.55 -8.98
N ALA A 8 -0.13 -53.88 -7.97
CA ALA A 8 0.11 -54.22 -6.57
C ALA A 8 -1.25 -54.43 -5.87
N PRO A 9 -1.41 -55.46 -5.04
CA PRO A 9 -2.70 -55.93 -4.56
C PRO A 9 -3.26 -55.05 -3.44
N ALA A 10 -4.53 -54.71 -3.58
CA ALA A 10 -5.33 -54.11 -2.54
C ALA A 10 -5.66 -55.16 -1.46
N GLY A 11 -5.18 -54.92 -0.23
CA GLY A 11 -5.65 -55.63 0.95
C GLY A 11 -6.98 -55.05 1.46
N PRO A 12 -7.89 -55.85 1.96
CA PRO A 12 -9.22 -55.41 2.35
C PRO A 12 -9.22 -54.86 3.76
N LEU A 13 -9.55 -53.56 3.90
CA LEU A 13 -9.97 -52.97 5.18
C LEU A 13 -11.45 -52.56 5.07
N THR A 14 -12.32 -53.56 5.05
CA THR A 14 -13.74 -53.39 5.34
C THR A 14 -14.10 -54.36 6.45
N GLU A 15 -13.74 -54.02 7.69
CA GLU A 15 -14.41 -54.62 8.85
C GLU A 15 -15.64 -53.73 9.17
N ALA A 16 -16.78 -54.31 8.81
CA ALA A 16 -18.11 -53.80 9.10
C ALA A 16 -18.32 -53.75 10.62
N VAL A 17 -18.52 -52.54 11.15
CA VAL A 17 -19.06 -52.36 12.49
C VAL A 17 -20.52 -52.87 12.48
N ARG A 18 -20.75 -54.07 13.04
CA ARG A 18 -22.10 -54.60 13.31
C ARG A 18 -22.72 -53.78 14.46
N PRO A 19 -23.97 -53.34 14.35
CA PRO A 19 -24.66 -52.78 15.49
C PRO A 19 -24.93 -53.89 16.53
N VAL A 20 -24.43 -53.68 17.76
CA VAL A 20 -24.79 -54.52 18.92
C VAL A 20 -26.20 -54.17 19.32
N ALA A 21 -27.10 -55.16 19.19
CA ALA A 21 -28.44 -55.07 19.71
C ALA A 21 -28.40 -55.03 21.27
N LEU A 22 -28.91 -53.98 21.86
CA LEU A 22 -29.14 -53.86 23.30
C LEU A 22 -30.44 -54.58 23.67
N GLU A 23 -30.38 -55.86 24.03
CA GLU A 23 -31.40 -56.53 24.80
C GLU A 23 -30.85 -56.74 26.22
N GLY A 24 -31.50 -56.13 27.22
CA GLY A 24 -31.16 -56.37 28.62
C GLY A 24 -31.74 -55.29 29.55
N ASN A 25 -32.96 -55.49 30.02
CA ASN A 25 -33.54 -54.80 31.18
C ASN A 25 -32.78 -55.14 32.45
N GLY A 26 -31.86 -54.29 32.92
CA GLY A 26 -31.23 -54.36 34.23
C GLY A 26 -31.03 -52.96 34.79
N PRO A 27 -31.09 -52.73 36.14
CA PRO A 27 -30.92 -51.42 36.68
C PRO A 27 -29.52 -50.86 36.38
N VAL A 28 -29.49 -49.66 35.82
CA VAL A 28 -28.26 -48.92 35.52
C VAL A 28 -27.61 -48.52 36.86
N THR A 29 -26.58 -49.27 37.24
CA THR A 29 -25.68 -48.87 38.30
C THR A 29 -24.66 -47.86 37.73
N ASP A 30 -24.45 -46.78 38.42
CA ASP A 30 -23.61 -45.60 38.08
C ASP A 30 -22.09 -45.90 37.90
N GLU A 31 -21.69 -47.16 37.71
CA GLU A 31 -20.29 -47.55 37.74
C GLU A 31 -19.62 -47.82 36.34
N ALA A 32 -20.31 -47.54 35.23
CA ALA A 32 -19.83 -47.94 33.89
C ALA A 32 -19.49 -46.78 32.96
N LEU A 33 -19.23 -45.58 33.45
CA LEU A 33 -18.71 -44.45 32.63
C LEU A 33 -17.35 -43.97 33.08
N ILE A 34 -16.46 -44.91 33.40
CA ILE A 34 -15.01 -44.58 33.46
C ILE A 34 -14.51 -44.72 32.04
N LEU A 35 -14.59 -43.64 31.27
CA LEU A 35 -13.79 -43.48 30.06
C LEU A 35 -12.34 -43.77 30.43
N PRO A 36 -11.63 -44.65 29.70
CA PRO A 36 -10.23 -44.90 29.95
C PRO A 36 -9.54 -43.54 29.95
N ALA A 37 -8.93 -43.22 31.09
CA ALA A 37 -8.14 -42.03 31.29
C ALA A 37 -7.29 -41.79 30.04
N GLN A 38 -7.40 -40.59 29.51
CA GLN A 38 -6.60 -40.07 28.41
C GLN A 38 -5.22 -40.71 28.45
N ALA A 39 -4.95 -41.55 27.47
CA ALA A 39 -3.60 -42.00 27.22
C ALA A 39 -2.81 -40.68 26.98
N SER A 40 -2.13 -40.26 28.03
CA SER A 40 -1.19 -39.13 27.98
C SER A 40 -0.25 -39.46 26.82
N ALA A 41 -0.51 -38.77 25.69
CA ALA A 41 0.39 -38.83 24.56
C ALA A 41 1.74 -38.33 25.10
N ALA A 42 2.61 -39.26 25.42
CA ALA A 42 3.98 -38.94 25.83
C ALA A 42 4.55 -38.01 24.79
N PRO A 43 5.07 -36.82 25.16
CA PRO A 43 5.61 -35.89 24.19
C PRO A 43 6.71 -36.63 23.44
N LEU A 44 6.54 -36.73 22.10
CA LEU A 44 7.55 -37.30 21.22
C LEU A 44 8.83 -36.47 21.39
N LYS A 45 9.72 -36.87 22.25
CA LYS A 45 11.03 -36.29 22.46
C LYS A 45 11.90 -36.62 21.24
N PHE A 46 11.69 -35.89 20.14
CA PHE A 46 12.65 -35.82 19.05
C PHE A 46 13.85 -35.01 19.51
N LYS A 47 14.70 -35.57 20.34
CA LYS A 47 16.02 -35.02 20.62
C LYS A 47 16.94 -35.36 19.43
N ARG A 48 16.86 -34.60 18.36
CA ARG A 48 17.92 -34.53 17.36
C ARG A 48 18.79 -33.33 17.73
N PRO A 49 20.01 -33.52 18.32
CA PRO A 49 20.85 -32.42 18.77
C PRO A 49 21.23 -31.44 17.65
N TRP A 50 21.31 -31.91 16.40
CA TRP A 50 21.56 -31.08 15.23
C TRP A 50 20.38 -30.16 14.87
N ALA A 51 19.14 -30.55 15.15
CA ALA A 51 17.98 -29.68 14.93
C ALA A 51 18.00 -28.44 15.87
N LEU A 52 18.40 -28.61 17.11
CA LEU A 52 18.54 -27.51 18.06
C LEU A 52 19.71 -26.56 17.68
N LEU A 53 20.78 -27.10 17.11
CA LEU A 53 21.89 -26.31 16.58
C LEU A 53 21.48 -25.55 15.29
N ALA A 54 20.71 -26.20 14.41
CA ALA A 54 20.15 -25.59 13.22
C ALA A 54 19.17 -24.47 13.58
N ASP A 55 18.28 -24.66 14.55
CA ASP A 55 17.33 -23.63 15.04
C ASP A 55 18.05 -22.43 15.64
N ARG A 56 19.10 -22.66 16.44
CA ARG A 56 19.92 -21.55 16.97
C ARG A 56 20.68 -20.82 15.87
N GLY A 57 21.28 -21.57 14.93
CA GLY A 57 21.95 -21.00 13.76
C GLY A 57 21.01 -20.19 12.89
N ALA A 58 19.82 -20.72 12.58
CA ALA A 58 18.80 -20.01 11.85
C ALA A 58 18.34 -18.74 12.58
N GLY A 59 18.09 -18.81 13.89
CA GLY A 59 17.73 -17.67 14.71
C GLY A 59 18.79 -16.57 14.67
N THR A 60 20.08 -16.95 14.74
CA THR A 60 21.19 -15.99 14.64
C THR A 60 21.24 -15.33 13.26
N VAL A 61 21.07 -16.11 12.18
CA VAL A 61 21.05 -15.58 10.80
C VAL A 61 19.90 -14.58 10.64
N PHE A 62 18.67 -14.93 11.08
CA PHE A 62 17.53 -14.01 11.03
C PHE A 62 17.76 -12.73 11.85
N LEU A 63 18.37 -12.85 13.03
CA LEU A 63 18.70 -11.71 13.86
C LEU A 63 19.70 -10.80 13.15
N VAL A 64 20.79 -11.36 12.60
CA VAL A 64 21.80 -10.59 11.85
C VAL A 64 21.18 -9.91 10.62
N CYS A 65 20.40 -10.62 9.83
CA CYS A 65 19.69 -10.02 8.69
C CYS A 65 18.78 -8.87 9.13
N THR A 66 18.04 -9.04 10.22
CA THR A 66 17.18 -7.99 10.76
C THR A 66 17.99 -6.78 11.22
N LEU A 67 19.10 -7.00 11.95
CA LEU A 67 19.97 -5.92 12.40
C LEU A 67 20.61 -5.17 11.22
N VAL A 68 21.03 -5.88 10.19
CA VAL A 68 21.59 -5.26 8.96
C VAL A 68 20.53 -4.40 8.28
N LEU A 69 19.29 -4.88 8.11
CA LEU A 69 18.21 -4.09 7.53
C LEU A 69 17.91 -2.83 8.36
N VAL A 70 17.83 -2.97 9.68
CA VAL A 70 17.60 -1.84 10.58
C VAL A 70 18.77 -0.84 10.48
N ALA A 71 20.01 -1.32 10.50
CA ALA A 71 21.20 -0.48 10.37
C ALA A 71 21.23 0.28 9.03
N LEU A 72 20.84 -0.38 7.91
CA LEU A 72 20.76 0.26 6.60
C LEU A 72 19.71 1.39 6.59
N ILE A 73 18.53 1.17 7.19
CA ILE A 73 17.49 2.21 7.28
C ILE A 73 17.99 3.42 8.08
N PHE A 74 18.59 3.18 9.25
CA PHE A 74 19.13 4.28 10.08
C PHE A 74 20.33 4.97 9.42
N SER A 75 21.18 4.22 8.72
CA SER A 75 22.30 4.79 7.96
C SER A 75 21.79 5.70 6.83
N LEU A 76 20.78 5.26 6.07
CA LEU A 76 20.15 6.08 5.03
C LEU A 76 19.55 7.37 5.62
N LEU A 77 18.82 7.27 6.71
CA LEU A 77 18.25 8.43 7.39
C LEU A 77 19.32 9.36 7.93
N GLY A 78 20.35 8.81 8.56
CA GLY A 78 21.50 9.60 9.05
C GLY A 78 22.20 10.30 7.92
N PHE A 79 22.40 9.63 6.78
CA PHE A 79 22.97 10.23 5.59
C PHE A 79 22.14 11.38 5.00
N LEU A 80 20.81 11.16 4.85
CA LEU A 80 19.89 12.20 4.38
C LEU A 80 19.86 13.40 5.34
N ALA A 81 19.83 13.15 6.66
CA ALA A 81 19.85 14.19 7.67
C ALA A 81 21.16 14.97 7.66
N TRP A 82 22.30 14.28 7.58
CA TRP A 82 23.61 14.92 7.52
C TRP A 82 23.75 15.81 6.29
N ARG A 83 23.44 15.25 5.10
CA ARG A 83 23.52 15.99 3.84
C ARG A 83 22.53 17.14 3.80
N GLY A 84 21.26 16.90 4.21
CA GLY A 84 20.24 17.93 4.26
C GLY A 84 20.51 19.04 5.26
N ALA A 85 21.13 18.71 6.40
CA ALA A 85 21.56 19.74 7.37
C ALA A 85 22.56 20.72 6.79
N GLY A 86 23.35 20.29 5.78
CA GLY A 86 24.29 21.17 5.06
C GLY A 86 23.63 22.36 4.34
N ALA A 87 22.32 22.34 4.10
CA ALA A 87 21.58 23.50 3.60
C ALA A 87 21.40 24.60 4.64
N PHE A 88 21.36 24.24 5.93
CA PHE A 88 20.99 25.11 7.05
C PHE A 88 22.13 25.44 8.00
N VAL A 89 23.20 24.64 7.96
CA VAL A 89 24.37 24.77 8.84
C VAL A 89 25.63 24.72 8.04
N ALA A 90 26.63 25.52 8.41
CA ALA A 90 27.95 25.44 7.80
C ALA A 90 28.61 24.11 8.15
N ILE A 91 28.73 23.22 7.15
CA ILE A 91 29.42 21.94 7.29
C ILE A 91 30.72 22.03 6.47
N PRO A 92 31.85 21.54 6.96
CA PRO A 92 33.09 21.50 6.19
C PRO A 92 32.92 20.81 4.84
N GLY A 93 33.32 21.46 3.76
CA GLY A 93 33.18 20.99 2.39
C GLY A 93 31.92 21.47 1.64
N ASN A 94 30.99 22.15 2.28
CA ASN A 94 29.87 22.81 1.61
C ASN A 94 30.30 24.15 0.99
N THR A 95 29.92 24.36 -0.28
CA THR A 95 30.23 25.56 -1.04
C THR A 95 29.03 26.50 -1.21
N GLY A 96 27.90 26.21 -0.57
CA GLY A 96 26.64 26.94 -0.76
C GLY A 96 26.32 27.94 0.33
N ARG A 97 25.40 28.86 0.04
CA ARG A 97 24.79 29.80 1.00
C ARG A 97 24.02 29.00 2.06
N ILE A 98 24.12 29.44 3.32
CA ILE A 98 23.28 28.93 4.42
C ILE A 98 21.88 29.52 4.26
N LEU A 99 20.88 28.63 4.20
CA LEU A 99 19.49 29.00 4.01
C LEU A 99 18.75 28.98 5.36
N SER A 100 17.72 29.84 5.49
CA SER A 100 16.85 29.76 6.67
C SER A 100 15.78 28.66 6.47
N LEU A 101 15.43 27.96 7.56
CA LEU A 101 14.36 26.96 7.53
C LEU A 101 13.04 27.55 7.01
N ARG A 102 12.75 28.82 7.40
CA ARG A 102 11.54 29.51 6.96
C ARG A 102 11.54 29.76 5.45
N GLU A 103 12.67 30.16 4.88
CA GLU A 103 12.83 30.42 3.45
C GLU A 103 12.58 29.13 2.64
N VAL A 104 13.13 28.00 3.09
CA VAL A 104 12.98 26.73 2.41
C VAL A 104 11.58 26.16 2.58
N PHE A 105 11.07 26.01 3.80
CA PHE A 105 9.81 25.31 4.03
C PHE A 105 8.54 26.12 3.76
N LEU A 106 8.60 27.44 3.85
CA LEU A 106 7.48 28.34 3.60
C LEU A 106 7.63 29.17 2.32
N GLY A 107 8.76 29.06 1.62
CA GLY A 107 8.98 29.69 0.33
C GLY A 107 8.07 29.14 -0.75
N LEU A 108 7.61 30.03 -1.64
CA LEU A 108 6.74 29.69 -2.77
C LEU A 108 7.51 29.63 -4.10
N ASP A 109 8.71 30.25 -4.14
CA ASP A 109 9.48 30.39 -5.36
C ASP A 109 10.63 29.36 -5.37
N TRP A 110 10.65 28.53 -6.42
CA TRP A 110 11.74 27.61 -6.70
C TRP A 110 12.52 28.10 -7.91
N SER A 111 13.71 28.63 -7.70
CA SER A 111 14.62 29.13 -8.72
C SER A 111 16.06 28.89 -8.29
N PRO A 112 16.61 27.70 -8.51
CA PRO A 112 17.99 27.36 -8.11
C PRO A 112 19.05 28.31 -8.69
N SER A 113 18.81 28.85 -9.88
CA SER A 113 19.71 29.82 -10.53
C SER A 113 19.76 31.19 -9.79
N GLN A 114 18.78 31.47 -8.93
CA GLN A 114 18.70 32.69 -8.10
C GLN A 114 18.88 32.38 -6.61
N ASP A 115 19.36 31.19 -6.26
CA ASP A 115 19.49 30.70 -4.88
C ASP A 115 18.18 30.77 -4.06
N ARG A 116 17.03 30.61 -4.73
CA ARG A 116 15.71 30.54 -4.09
C ARG A 116 15.19 29.12 -4.07
N PHE A 117 14.92 28.57 -2.89
CA PHE A 117 14.58 27.17 -2.68
C PHE A 117 13.28 27.02 -1.88
N GLY A 118 12.17 27.53 -2.40
CA GLY A 118 10.86 27.38 -1.78
C GLY A 118 10.23 26.01 -2.05
N VAL A 119 10.01 25.21 -1.02
CA VAL A 119 9.54 23.81 -1.11
C VAL A 119 8.03 23.67 -1.01
N LEU A 120 7.34 24.69 -0.55
CA LEU A 120 5.90 24.65 -0.30
C LEU A 120 5.06 24.21 -1.51
N PRO A 121 5.35 24.63 -2.76
CA PRO A 121 4.64 24.17 -3.95
C PRO A 121 4.68 22.65 -4.13
N PHE A 122 5.81 22.02 -3.85
CA PHE A 122 5.98 20.56 -3.98
C PHE A 122 5.24 19.78 -2.90
N ILE A 123 5.18 20.32 -1.67
CA ILE A 123 4.39 19.76 -0.58
C ILE A 123 2.92 19.76 -0.97
N PHE A 124 2.38 20.90 -1.39
CA PHE A 124 0.99 21.02 -1.85
C PHE A 124 0.72 20.13 -3.07
N GLY A 125 1.64 20.10 -4.04
CA GLY A 125 1.56 19.25 -5.22
C GLY A 125 1.43 17.78 -4.85
N SER A 126 2.31 17.30 -3.97
CA SER A 126 2.28 15.90 -3.49
C SER A 126 0.98 15.57 -2.78
N PHE A 127 0.53 16.39 -1.84
CA PHE A 127 -0.73 16.14 -1.12
C PHE A 127 -1.95 16.22 -2.03
N THR A 128 -1.96 17.09 -3.02
CA THR A 128 -3.05 17.21 -4.00
C THR A 128 -3.16 15.95 -4.85
N VAL A 129 -2.05 15.50 -5.47
CA VAL A 129 -2.05 14.29 -6.32
C VAL A 129 -2.45 13.07 -5.51
N VAL A 130 -1.82 12.87 -4.35
CA VAL A 130 -2.10 11.72 -3.49
C VAL A 130 -3.53 11.77 -2.94
N GLY A 131 -3.99 12.94 -2.49
CA GLY A 131 -5.35 13.14 -1.97
C GLY A 131 -6.42 12.82 -3.00
N LEU A 132 -6.28 13.33 -4.22
CA LEU A 132 -7.19 13.03 -5.34
C LEU A 132 -7.16 11.54 -5.70
N SER A 133 -5.96 10.95 -5.75
CA SER A 133 -5.82 9.52 -6.08
C SER A 133 -6.48 8.63 -5.05
N ILE A 134 -6.30 8.91 -3.75
CA ILE A 134 -6.90 8.13 -2.66
C ILE A 134 -8.41 8.34 -2.60
N ALA A 135 -8.89 9.57 -2.86
CA ALA A 135 -10.32 9.85 -2.94
C ALA A 135 -11.03 9.01 -4.02
N LEU A 136 -10.33 8.67 -5.10
CA LEU A 136 -10.82 7.80 -6.15
C LEU A 136 -10.54 6.31 -5.86
N ALA A 137 -9.29 5.97 -5.55
CA ALA A 137 -8.85 4.58 -5.37
C ALA A 137 -9.46 3.91 -4.13
N GLY A 138 -9.67 4.65 -3.04
CA GLY A 138 -10.25 4.13 -1.81
C GLY A 138 -11.64 3.54 -2.02
N PRO A 139 -12.63 4.35 -2.43
CA PRO A 139 -13.97 3.86 -2.70
C PRO A 139 -14.02 2.79 -3.79
N LEU A 140 -13.34 3.00 -4.92
CA LEU A 140 -13.29 2.04 -6.03
C LEU A 140 -12.71 0.69 -5.57
N GLY A 141 -11.62 0.71 -4.83
CA GLY A 141 -10.97 -0.50 -4.33
C GLY A 141 -11.84 -1.26 -3.33
N ILE A 142 -12.47 -0.56 -2.38
CA ILE A 142 -13.38 -1.17 -1.39
C ILE A 142 -14.62 -1.75 -2.08
N LEU A 143 -15.26 -1.02 -2.99
CA LEU A 143 -16.43 -1.49 -3.72
C LEU A 143 -16.09 -2.72 -4.59
N THR A 144 -14.94 -2.70 -5.26
CA THR A 144 -14.46 -3.86 -6.03
C THR A 144 -14.21 -5.06 -5.11
N ALA A 145 -13.61 -4.88 -3.93
CA ALA A 145 -13.41 -5.95 -2.98
C ALA A 145 -14.72 -6.52 -2.44
N VAL A 146 -15.72 -5.69 -2.16
CA VAL A 146 -17.08 -6.13 -1.80
C VAL A 146 -17.68 -6.97 -2.93
N PHE A 147 -17.60 -6.49 -4.16
CA PHE A 147 -18.10 -7.22 -5.32
C PHE A 147 -17.43 -8.59 -5.44
N VAL A 148 -16.11 -8.64 -5.41
CA VAL A 148 -15.33 -9.88 -5.53
C VAL A 148 -15.64 -10.87 -4.41
N THR A 149 -15.76 -10.43 -3.17
CA THR A 149 -15.92 -11.32 -2.01
C THR A 149 -17.36 -11.77 -1.81
N ARG A 150 -18.38 -10.94 -2.14
CA ARG A 150 -19.78 -11.17 -1.75
C ARG A 150 -20.74 -11.39 -2.91
N VAL A 151 -20.41 -10.89 -4.12
CA VAL A 151 -21.31 -10.91 -5.27
C VAL A 151 -20.81 -11.84 -6.37
N ALA A 152 -19.51 -11.78 -6.68
CA ALA A 152 -18.92 -12.48 -7.81
C ALA A 152 -18.99 -14.00 -7.69
N PRO A 153 -19.29 -14.75 -8.77
CA PRO A 153 -19.22 -16.18 -8.81
C PRO A 153 -17.77 -16.67 -8.60
N ARG A 154 -17.60 -17.92 -8.20
CA ARG A 154 -16.27 -18.47 -7.81
C ARG A 154 -15.19 -18.31 -8.87
N TRP A 155 -15.54 -18.53 -10.15
CA TRP A 155 -14.59 -18.40 -11.26
C TRP A 155 -14.13 -16.95 -11.45
N MET A 156 -15.07 -15.99 -11.38
CA MET A 156 -14.74 -14.56 -11.52
C MET A 156 -13.88 -14.07 -10.37
N ARG A 157 -14.14 -14.54 -9.14
CA ARG A 157 -13.32 -14.21 -7.96
C ARG A 157 -11.86 -14.62 -8.17
N ALA A 158 -11.60 -15.83 -8.68
CA ALA A 158 -10.26 -16.29 -8.96
C ALA A 158 -9.56 -15.43 -10.04
N VAL A 159 -10.26 -15.16 -11.14
CA VAL A 159 -9.72 -14.33 -12.24
C VAL A 159 -9.43 -12.89 -11.77
N MET A 160 -10.36 -12.28 -11.02
CA MET A 160 -10.17 -10.90 -10.52
C MET A 160 -8.99 -10.80 -9.55
N ARG A 161 -8.84 -11.77 -8.65
CA ARG A 161 -7.70 -11.80 -7.71
C ARG A 161 -6.38 -11.90 -8.49
N GLN A 162 -6.29 -12.84 -9.42
CA GLN A 162 -5.08 -13.00 -10.24
C GLN A 162 -4.79 -11.76 -11.10
N ALA A 163 -5.83 -11.11 -11.64
CA ALA A 163 -5.67 -9.87 -12.38
C ALA A 163 -5.12 -8.73 -11.49
N MET A 164 -5.60 -8.60 -10.25
CA MET A 164 -5.08 -7.59 -9.30
C MET A 164 -3.61 -7.86 -8.96
N ASP A 165 -3.24 -9.11 -8.73
CA ASP A 165 -1.85 -9.49 -8.42
C ASP A 165 -0.91 -9.20 -9.61
N LEU A 166 -1.35 -9.46 -10.84
CA LEU A 166 -0.61 -9.11 -12.06
C LEU A 166 -0.44 -7.59 -12.21
N LEU A 167 -1.51 -6.81 -11.97
CA LEU A 167 -1.46 -5.35 -12.04
C LEU A 167 -0.51 -4.74 -11.01
N VAL A 168 -0.43 -5.29 -9.79
CA VAL A 168 0.55 -4.86 -8.77
C VAL A 168 1.98 -5.06 -9.24
N GLY A 169 2.23 -6.09 -10.06
CA GLY A 169 3.56 -6.44 -10.59
C GLY A 169 4.03 -5.59 -11.77
N ILE A 170 3.16 -4.79 -12.39
CA ILE A 170 3.54 -3.94 -13.52
C ILE A 170 4.48 -2.81 -13.04
N PRO A 171 5.66 -2.61 -13.68
CA PRO A 171 6.55 -1.49 -13.36
C PRO A 171 5.84 -0.14 -13.52
N SER A 172 6.04 0.78 -12.58
CA SER A 172 5.38 2.10 -12.56
C SER A 172 5.66 2.95 -13.81
N VAL A 173 6.83 2.79 -14.40
CA VAL A 173 7.21 3.45 -15.66
C VAL A 173 6.23 3.12 -16.80
N VAL A 174 5.72 1.88 -16.85
CA VAL A 174 4.75 1.47 -17.87
C VAL A 174 3.44 2.25 -17.75
N TYR A 175 2.96 2.46 -16.51
CA TYR A 175 1.80 3.31 -16.25
C TYR A 175 2.06 4.77 -16.67
N GLY A 176 3.28 5.28 -16.42
CA GLY A 176 3.69 6.61 -16.88
C GLY A 176 3.69 6.76 -18.39
N ILE A 177 4.26 5.80 -19.13
CA ILE A 177 4.26 5.77 -20.60
C ILE A 177 2.82 5.71 -21.13
N PHE A 178 1.98 4.85 -20.56
CA PHE A 178 0.57 4.78 -20.92
C PHE A 178 -0.15 6.12 -20.67
N GLY A 179 0.15 6.76 -19.54
CA GLY A 179 -0.36 8.09 -19.21
C GLY A 179 0.01 9.12 -20.27
N LEU A 180 1.29 9.17 -20.60
CA LEU A 180 1.82 10.11 -21.59
C LEU A 180 1.25 9.85 -23.00
N ALA A 181 1.24 8.59 -23.45
CA ALA A 181 0.89 8.23 -24.81
C ALA A 181 -0.62 8.16 -25.06
N THR A 182 -1.42 7.84 -24.03
CA THR A 182 -2.86 7.58 -24.20
C THR A 182 -3.72 8.54 -23.38
N LEU A 183 -3.45 8.68 -22.07
CA LEU A 183 -4.31 9.47 -21.18
C LEU A 183 -4.22 10.98 -21.47
N LEU A 184 -3.03 11.54 -21.67
CA LEU A 184 -2.88 12.97 -21.93
C LEU A 184 -3.55 13.37 -23.25
N PRO A 185 -3.36 12.68 -24.40
CA PRO A 185 -4.09 12.98 -25.64
C PRO A 185 -5.60 12.85 -25.50
N LEU A 186 -6.08 11.85 -24.71
CA LEU A 186 -7.52 11.66 -24.49
C LEU A 186 -8.12 12.82 -23.70
N LEU A 187 -7.44 13.27 -22.64
CA LEU A 187 -7.89 14.40 -21.82
C LEU A 187 -7.83 15.73 -22.58
N SER A 188 -6.78 15.97 -23.40
CA SER A 188 -6.66 17.19 -24.18
C SER A 188 -7.76 17.34 -25.23
N LYS A 189 -8.08 16.28 -25.97
CA LYS A 189 -9.15 16.29 -26.98
C LYS A 189 -10.55 16.42 -26.36
N GLY A 190 -10.76 15.84 -25.18
CA GLY A 190 -12.09 15.79 -24.57
C GLY A 190 -12.47 17.03 -23.76
N TRP A 191 -11.50 17.77 -23.19
CA TRP A 191 -11.78 18.76 -22.15
C TRP A 191 -11.07 20.10 -22.32
N LEU A 192 -10.03 20.21 -23.14
CA LEU A 192 -9.11 21.35 -23.16
C LEU A 192 -8.87 21.98 -24.54
N ASP A 193 -9.69 21.68 -25.54
CA ASP A 193 -9.53 22.25 -26.89
C ASP A 193 -8.07 22.22 -27.37
N GLU A 194 -7.44 21.03 -27.32
CA GLU A 194 -6.06 20.76 -27.73
C GLU A 194 -4.95 21.35 -26.84
N GLN A 195 -5.28 21.93 -25.68
CA GLN A 195 -4.27 22.36 -24.71
C GLN A 195 -3.62 21.14 -24.02
N PRO A 196 -2.36 21.24 -23.59
CA PRO A 196 -1.70 20.16 -22.87
C PRO A 196 -2.46 19.77 -21.60
N ALA A 197 -2.83 18.50 -21.47
CA ALA A 197 -3.60 17.98 -20.34
C ALA A 197 -2.72 17.48 -19.17
N ALA A 198 -1.41 17.76 -19.21
CA ALA A 198 -0.50 17.44 -18.11
C ALA A 198 -0.87 18.23 -16.85
N GLY A 199 -0.88 17.57 -15.69
CA GLY A 199 -1.23 18.25 -14.44
C GLY A 199 -1.73 17.32 -13.35
N PHE A 200 -2.40 17.90 -12.36
CA PHE A 200 -2.89 17.19 -11.19
C PHE A 200 -3.85 16.05 -11.52
N LEU A 201 -4.81 16.28 -12.45
CA LEU A 201 -5.81 15.28 -12.79
C LEU A 201 -5.20 14.06 -13.46
N ALA A 202 -4.35 14.26 -14.48
CA ALA A 202 -3.69 13.17 -15.18
C ALA A 202 -2.84 12.32 -14.22
N SER A 203 -2.07 12.99 -13.35
CA SER A 203 -1.26 12.34 -12.34
C SER A 203 -2.11 11.57 -11.33
N ALA A 204 -3.21 12.16 -10.87
CA ALA A 204 -4.13 11.50 -9.93
C ALA A 204 -4.80 10.26 -10.54
N LEU A 205 -5.20 10.31 -11.82
CA LEU A 205 -5.81 9.18 -12.52
C LEU A 205 -4.82 8.02 -12.69
N ILE A 206 -3.60 8.29 -13.16
CA ILE A 206 -2.55 7.26 -13.29
C ILE A 206 -2.24 6.63 -11.94
N LEU A 207 -2.05 7.46 -10.92
CA LEU A 207 -1.78 6.98 -9.58
C LEU A 207 -2.96 6.17 -9.00
N THR A 208 -4.20 6.57 -9.30
CA THR A 208 -5.41 5.81 -8.93
C THR A 208 -5.37 4.41 -9.53
N VAL A 209 -5.14 4.28 -10.85
CA VAL A 209 -5.07 2.97 -11.52
C VAL A 209 -3.99 2.09 -10.90
N MET A 210 -2.86 2.66 -10.52
CA MET A 210 -1.74 1.93 -9.91
C MET A 210 -2.03 1.48 -8.46
N ILE A 211 -2.80 2.28 -7.70
CA ILE A 211 -3.09 2.00 -6.29
C ILE A 211 -4.29 1.07 -6.11
N VAL A 212 -5.30 1.16 -6.99
CA VAL A 212 -6.54 0.36 -6.91
C VAL A 212 -6.26 -1.13 -6.69
N PRO A 213 -5.38 -1.81 -7.43
CA PRO A 213 -5.11 -3.23 -7.21
C PRO A 213 -4.64 -3.54 -5.78
N THR A 214 -3.77 -2.69 -5.23
CA THR A 214 -3.27 -2.84 -3.85
C THR A 214 -4.40 -2.68 -2.83
N VAL A 215 -5.25 -1.66 -2.99
CA VAL A 215 -6.40 -1.44 -2.09
C VAL A 215 -7.41 -2.57 -2.21
N VAL A 216 -7.66 -3.07 -3.43
CA VAL A 216 -8.57 -4.21 -3.67
C VAL A 216 -8.08 -5.47 -2.97
N SER A 217 -6.82 -5.88 -3.20
CA SER A 217 -6.25 -7.11 -2.62
C SER A 217 -6.31 -7.07 -1.09
N LEU A 218 -5.85 -5.98 -0.47
CA LEU A 218 -5.89 -5.83 0.98
C LEU A 218 -7.31 -5.73 1.54
N SER A 219 -8.25 -5.15 0.79
CA SER A 219 -9.66 -5.09 1.20
C SER A 219 -10.35 -6.44 1.06
N ILE A 220 -10.00 -7.27 0.07
CA ILE A 220 -10.45 -8.66 -0.03
C ILE A 220 -10.03 -9.43 1.22
N ASP A 221 -8.73 -9.36 1.60
CA ASP A 221 -8.21 -10.02 2.80
C ASP A 221 -8.92 -9.52 4.07
N ALA A 222 -9.26 -8.22 4.14
CA ALA A 222 -10.01 -7.65 5.24
C ALA A 222 -11.41 -8.27 5.39
N PHE A 223 -12.12 -8.51 4.28
CA PHE A 223 -13.45 -9.14 4.30
C PHE A 223 -13.37 -10.66 4.54
N GLU A 224 -12.38 -11.36 4.01
CA GLU A 224 -12.20 -12.80 4.21
C GLU A 224 -11.79 -13.14 5.64
N ALA A 225 -11.13 -12.23 6.34
CA ALA A 225 -10.77 -12.40 7.74
C ALA A 225 -11.93 -12.20 8.72
N LEU A 226 -13.14 -11.84 8.25
CA LEU A 226 -14.34 -11.76 9.09
C LEU A 226 -14.93 -13.16 9.31
N PRO A 227 -15.41 -13.48 10.53
CA PRO A 227 -16.13 -14.73 10.79
C PRO A 227 -17.41 -14.83 9.93
N SER A 228 -17.69 -16.01 9.36
CA SER A 228 -18.92 -16.26 8.58
C SER A 228 -20.19 -16.07 9.41
N SER A 229 -20.11 -16.29 10.72
CA SER A 229 -21.20 -16.13 11.66
C SER A 229 -21.81 -14.71 11.68
N LEU A 230 -21.05 -13.68 11.29
CA LEU A 230 -21.58 -12.32 11.17
C LEU A 230 -22.59 -12.19 10.02
N ASP A 231 -22.28 -12.76 8.86
CA ASP A 231 -23.20 -12.75 7.71
C ASP A 231 -24.41 -13.68 7.94
N GLU A 232 -24.16 -14.89 8.48
CA GLU A 232 -25.20 -15.86 8.82
C GLU A 232 -26.16 -15.31 9.88
N GLY A 233 -25.65 -14.67 10.94
CA GLY A 233 -26.46 -14.04 11.98
C GLY A 233 -27.31 -12.89 11.45
N ALA A 234 -26.74 -12.02 10.59
CA ALA A 234 -27.50 -10.95 9.96
C ALA A 234 -28.65 -11.47 9.08
N ARG A 235 -28.39 -12.54 8.32
CA ARG A 235 -29.43 -13.18 7.47
C ARG A 235 -30.49 -13.90 8.28
N ALA A 236 -30.11 -14.53 9.39
CA ALA A 236 -31.06 -15.17 10.32
C ALA A 236 -32.09 -14.17 10.93
N LEU A 237 -31.64 -12.90 11.08
CA LEU A 237 -32.52 -11.78 11.51
C LEU A 237 -33.30 -11.16 10.35
N GLY A 238 -33.33 -11.78 9.16
CA GLY A 238 -34.11 -11.35 8.00
C GLY A 238 -33.49 -10.22 7.17
N SER A 239 -32.18 -9.89 7.36
CA SER A 239 -31.53 -8.89 6.54
C SER A 239 -31.29 -9.37 5.10
N THR A 240 -31.48 -8.46 4.14
CA THR A 240 -31.06 -8.69 2.74
C THR A 240 -29.54 -8.74 2.63
N THR A 241 -29.02 -9.33 1.56
CA THR A 241 -27.58 -9.39 1.30
C THR A 241 -26.93 -8.01 1.36
N TRP A 242 -27.58 -6.99 0.78
CA TRP A 242 -27.04 -5.62 0.80
C TRP A 242 -27.04 -4.99 2.19
N GLN A 243 -28.10 -5.26 2.97
CA GLN A 243 -28.15 -4.79 4.36
C GLN A 243 -27.07 -5.45 5.22
N SER A 244 -26.83 -6.76 5.06
CA SER A 244 -25.73 -7.46 5.73
C SER A 244 -24.38 -6.83 5.35
N ILE A 245 -24.12 -6.59 4.06
CA ILE A 245 -22.87 -5.97 3.59
C ILE A 245 -22.70 -4.56 4.19
N ALA A 246 -23.70 -3.70 3.99
CA ALA A 246 -23.56 -2.27 4.30
C ALA A 246 -23.60 -1.97 5.81
N ARG A 247 -24.40 -2.71 6.60
CA ARG A 247 -24.64 -2.43 8.02
C ARG A 247 -23.85 -3.31 8.98
N VAL A 248 -23.35 -4.47 8.52
CA VAL A 248 -22.64 -5.42 9.37
C VAL A 248 -21.20 -5.63 8.89
N LEU A 249 -20.99 -6.06 7.64
CA LEU A 249 -19.69 -6.47 7.17
C LEU A 249 -18.74 -5.30 6.93
N ILE A 250 -19.18 -4.21 6.27
CA ILE A 250 -18.34 -3.02 6.06
C ILE A 250 -17.93 -2.38 7.39
N PRO A 251 -18.85 -2.11 8.35
CA PRO A 251 -18.46 -1.60 9.65
C PRO A 251 -17.53 -2.53 10.43
N ALA A 252 -17.76 -3.84 10.40
CA ALA A 252 -16.88 -4.82 11.05
C ALA A 252 -15.48 -4.88 10.42
N ALA A 253 -15.37 -4.73 9.08
CA ALA A 253 -14.10 -4.69 8.37
C ALA A 253 -13.41 -3.31 8.43
N TRP A 254 -14.11 -2.24 8.86
CA TRP A 254 -13.67 -0.86 8.71
C TRP A 254 -12.22 -0.58 9.14
N PRO A 255 -11.73 -1.04 10.31
CA PRO A 255 -10.34 -0.78 10.71
C PRO A 255 -9.31 -1.36 9.73
N ARG A 256 -9.61 -2.53 9.15
CA ARG A 256 -8.75 -3.19 8.17
C ARG A 256 -8.85 -2.52 6.79
N LEU A 257 -10.04 -2.07 6.39
CA LEU A 257 -10.25 -1.31 5.15
C LEU A 257 -9.49 0.01 5.18
N VAL A 258 -9.55 0.74 6.30
CA VAL A 258 -8.73 1.94 6.49
C VAL A 258 -7.25 1.61 6.37
N THR A 259 -6.80 0.51 6.94
CA THR A 259 -5.39 0.07 6.82
C THR A 259 -5.01 -0.21 5.36
N ALA A 260 -5.89 -0.84 4.58
CA ALA A 260 -5.68 -1.09 3.15
C ALA A 260 -5.47 0.23 2.36
N VAL A 261 -6.33 1.22 2.61
CA VAL A 261 -6.24 2.55 1.99
C VAL A 261 -4.94 3.26 2.41
N VAL A 262 -4.56 3.18 3.68
CA VAL A 262 -3.31 3.78 4.20
C VAL A 262 -2.07 3.18 3.59
N LEU A 263 -2.05 1.86 3.40
CA LEU A 263 -0.93 1.18 2.73
C LEU A 263 -0.86 1.60 1.25
N GLY A 264 -2.01 1.73 0.57
CA GLY A 264 -2.09 2.32 -0.76
C GLY A 264 -1.56 3.76 -0.80
N MET A 265 -1.90 4.59 0.19
CA MET A 265 -1.41 5.96 0.33
C MET A 265 0.12 6.01 0.53
N GLY A 266 0.67 5.12 1.36
CA GLY A 266 2.12 5.04 1.55
C GLY A 266 2.87 4.77 0.24
N ARG A 267 2.34 3.89 -0.62
CA ARG A 267 2.85 3.65 -1.97
C ARG A 267 2.71 4.89 -2.86
N ALA A 268 1.55 5.56 -2.80
CA ALA A 268 1.26 6.76 -3.58
C ALA A 268 2.23 7.91 -3.32
N ILE A 269 2.55 8.18 -2.05
CA ILE A 269 3.46 9.28 -1.67
C ILE A 269 4.87 9.03 -2.20
N GLY A 270 5.30 7.77 -2.26
CA GLY A 270 6.64 7.39 -2.76
C GLY A 270 6.76 7.31 -4.28
N GLU A 271 5.66 7.44 -5.03
CA GLU A 271 5.70 7.28 -6.48
C GLU A 271 6.30 8.53 -7.16
N ALA A 272 7.30 8.32 -7.99
CA ALA A 272 7.96 9.38 -8.74
C ALA A 272 7.86 9.19 -10.25
N MET A 273 8.22 8.00 -10.75
CA MET A 273 8.44 7.77 -12.18
C MET A 273 7.17 7.90 -13.02
N ALA A 274 6.05 7.31 -12.58
CA ALA A 274 4.79 7.41 -13.30
C ALA A 274 4.26 8.84 -13.31
N ILE A 275 4.35 9.53 -12.16
CA ILE A 275 3.85 10.90 -12.01
C ILE A 275 4.68 11.88 -12.84
N GLN A 276 6.01 11.76 -12.84
CA GLN A 276 6.92 12.63 -13.57
C GLN A 276 6.58 12.74 -15.07
N MET A 277 6.08 11.65 -15.67
CA MET A 277 5.74 11.62 -17.10
C MET A 277 4.45 12.39 -17.43
N VAL A 278 3.56 12.61 -16.46
CA VAL A 278 2.21 13.14 -16.74
C VAL A 278 1.88 14.42 -15.99
N ILE A 279 2.69 14.84 -15.00
CA ILE A 279 2.41 16.00 -14.16
C ILE A 279 2.76 17.34 -14.82
N GLY A 280 3.70 17.34 -15.78
CA GLY A 280 4.13 18.52 -16.50
C GLY A 280 5.33 19.27 -15.89
N ASN A 281 5.82 18.84 -14.72
CA ASN A 281 7.07 19.28 -14.08
C ASN A 281 7.28 20.81 -14.03
N ASN A 282 6.26 21.56 -13.57
CA ASN A 282 6.33 23.00 -13.39
C ASN A 282 6.45 23.35 -11.90
N PRO A 283 7.64 23.77 -11.42
CA PRO A 283 7.84 24.10 -10.00
C PRO A 283 7.16 25.40 -9.59
N GLN A 284 6.85 26.31 -10.56
CA GLN A 284 6.27 27.64 -10.30
C GLN A 284 4.74 27.68 -10.48
N TRP A 285 4.06 26.55 -10.43
CA TRP A 285 2.63 26.43 -10.69
C TRP A 285 1.73 27.31 -9.78
N ILE A 286 2.16 27.58 -8.52
CA ILE A 286 1.41 28.49 -7.62
C ILE A 286 1.44 29.92 -8.14
N GLY A 287 2.58 30.38 -8.67
CA GLY A 287 2.68 31.70 -9.32
C GLY A 287 1.75 31.78 -10.53
N LEU A 288 1.73 30.74 -11.36
CA LEU A 288 0.84 30.64 -12.50
C LEU A 288 -0.63 30.72 -12.08
N MET A 289 -1.05 30.02 -11.02
CA MET A 289 -2.43 30.08 -10.50
C MET A 289 -2.86 31.46 -10.03
N ARG A 290 -1.93 32.26 -9.48
CA ARG A 290 -2.23 33.64 -9.02
C ARG A 290 -2.48 34.62 -10.16
N THR A 291 -1.89 34.39 -11.34
CA THR A 291 -2.03 35.29 -12.50
C THR A 291 -3.31 35.02 -13.30
N LEU A 292 -4.00 33.91 -13.03
CA LEU A 292 -5.13 33.43 -13.81
C LEU A 292 -6.46 33.85 -13.15
N THR A 293 -7.10 34.90 -13.70
CA THR A 293 -8.46 35.34 -13.34
C THR A 293 -9.47 34.65 -14.25
N ASP A 294 -9.92 33.43 -13.89
CA ASP A 294 -10.80 32.64 -14.77
C ASP A 294 -12.13 32.25 -14.10
N LYS A 295 -13.16 32.03 -14.94
CA LYS A 295 -14.51 31.68 -14.50
C LYS A 295 -14.65 30.22 -14.04
N THR A 296 -13.63 29.35 -14.28
CA THR A 296 -13.62 27.93 -13.90
C THR A 296 -12.35 27.55 -13.12
N PRO A 297 -12.18 28.03 -11.89
CA PRO A 297 -10.91 27.86 -11.17
C PRO A 297 -10.58 26.41 -10.83
N VAL A 298 -11.59 25.57 -10.58
CA VAL A 298 -11.39 24.15 -10.20
C VAL A 298 -10.90 23.33 -11.40
N LEU A 299 -11.53 23.50 -12.56
CA LEU A 299 -11.14 22.75 -13.75
C LEU A 299 -9.70 23.11 -14.16
N ARG A 300 -9.40 24.41 -14.16
CA ARG A 300 -8.07 24.89 -14.50
C ARG A 300 -7.00 24.42 -13.51
N PHE A 301 -7.31 24.38 -12.22
CA PHE A 301 -6.42 23.83 -11.20
C PHE A 301 -6.08 22.35 -11.51
N LEU A 302 -7.07 21.53 -11.88
CA LEU A 302 -6.87 20.12 -12.16
C LEU A 302 -5.95 19.86 -13.37
N PHE A 303 -5.96 20.76 -14.36
CA PHE A 303 -5.12 20.69 -15.56
C PHE A 303 -3.87 21.58 -15.51
N THR A 304 -3.55 22.14 -14.35
CA THR A 304 -2.32 22.92 -14.19
C THR A 304 -1.10 21.99 -14.10
N PRO A 305 -0.11 22.17 -14.98
CA PRO A 305 1.18 21.50 -14.84
C PRO A 305 1.83 21.88 -13.52
N ALA A 306 2.27 20.89 -12.76
CA ALA A 306 2.81 21.08 -11.42
C ALA A 306 4.03 20.17 -11.20
N SER A 307 4.59 20.22 -9.99
CA SER A 307 5.63 19.30 -9.54
C SER A 307 5.29 18.77 -8.15
N THR A 308 5.76 17.55 -7.83
CA THR A 308 5.68 16.96 -6.50
C THR A 308 7.07 16.87 -5.87
N LEU A 309 7.12 16.58 -4.57
CA LEU A 309 8.41 16.35 -3.88
C LEU A 309 9.23 15.23 -4.54
N THR A 310 8.58 14.14 -4.93
CA THR A 310 9.22 12.98 -5.56
C THR A 310 9.70 13.26 -6.97
N THR A 311 8.88 13.98 -7.77
CA THR A 311 9.26 14.29 -9.16
C THR A 311 10.40 15.29 -9.21
N GLU A 312 10.42 16.29 -8.33
CA GLU A 312 11.50 17.27 -8.23
C GLU A 312 12.83 16.61 -7.84
N LEU A 313 12.79 15.71 -6.83
CA LEU A 313 13.99 14.97 -6.42
C LEU A 313 14.59 14.15 -7.55
N VAL A 314 13.77 13.42 -8.29
CA VAL A 314 14.24 12.55 -9.39
C VAL A 314 14.77 13.36 -10.55
N GLN A 315 14.15 14.49 -10.86
CA GLN A 315 14.53 15.35 -11.96
C GLN A 315 15.81 16.14 -11.69
N GLU A 316 15.92 16.72 -10.49
CA GLU A 316 16.95 17.69 -10.19
C GLU A 316 18.23 17.10 -9.58
N LEU A 317 18.10 16.01 -8.79
CA LEU A 317 19.24 15.44 -8.07
C LEU A 317 20.41 15.03 -8.99
N PRO A 318 20.19 14.42 -10.17
CA PRO A 318 21.29 14.09 -11.09
C PRO A 318 21.99 15.30 -11.70
N ASN A 319 21.33 16.46 -11.74
CA ASN A 319 21.80 17.67 -12.40
C ASN A 319 22.54 18.62 -11.47
N THR A 320 22.65 18.29 -10.17
CA THR A 320 23.28 19.17 -9.18
C THR A 320 24.72 18.82 -8.91
N ALA A 321 25.56 19.86 -8.73
CA ALA A 321 26.93 19.65 -8.27
C ALA A 321 26.93 19.16 -6.82
N ALA A 322 27.75 18.17 -6.52
CA ALA A 322 27.89 17.64 -5.17
C ALA A 322 28.30 18.77 -4.18
N HIS A 323 27.70 18.76 -2.99
CA HIS A 323 27.95 19.73 -1.92
C HIS A 323 27.53 21.19 -2.23
N SER A 324 26.80 21.46 -3.32
CA SER A 324 26.18 22.77 -3.55
C SER A 324 24.99 22.98 -2.61
N ALA A 325 24.58 24.26 -2.41
CA ALA A 325 23.36 24.58 -1.64
C ALA A 325 22.14 23.87 -2.22
N TRP A 326 22.01 23.87 -3.53
CA TRP A 326 20.95 23.18 -4.25
C TRP A 326 20.91 21.67 -3.96
N ASN A 327 22.06 20.98 -4.09
CA ASN A 327 22.18 19.57 -3.78
C ASN A 327 21.79 19.25 -2.33
N ASN A 328 22.24 20.05 -1.37
CA ASN A 328 21.94 19.87 0.05
C ASN A 328 20.44 20.09 0.35
N VAL A 329 19.78 21.06 -0.31
CA VAL A 329 18.33 21.26 -0.20
C VAL A 329 17.57 20.05 -0.74
N LEU A 330 18.00 19.44 -1.84
CA LEU A 330 17.35 18.23 -2.36
C LEU A 330 17.47 17.05 -1.37
N PHE A 331 18.60 16.90 -0.67
CA PHE A 331 18.72 15.92 0.41
C PHE A 331 17.77 16.23 1.59
N ALA A 332 17.61 17.51 1.93
CA ALA A 332 16.64 17.95 2.94
C ALA A 332 15.19 17.63 2.49
N LEU A 333 14.87 17.81 1.19
CA LEU A 333 13.60 17.40 0.59
C LEU A 333 13.36 15.89 0.70
N GLY A 334 14.39 15.08 0.45
CA GLY A 334 14.32 13.62 0.63
C GLY A 334 14.01 13.22 2.07
N LEU A 335 14.65 13.88 3.04
CA LEU A 335 14.35 13.69 4.46
C LEU A 335 12.92 14.13 4.79
N LEU A 336 12.48 15.29 4.29
CA LEU A 336 11.11 15.77 4.46
C LEU A 336 10.07 14.80 3.90
N LEU A 337 10.29 14.29 2.69
CA LEU A 337 9.44 13.30 2.06
C LEU A 337 9.31 12.03 2.93
N TYR A 338 10.43 11.55 3.47
CA TYR A 338 10.42 10.41 4.38
C TYR A 338 9.62 10.70 5.64
N LEU A 339 9.84 11.86 6.28
CA LEU A 339 9.11 12.26 7.49
C LEU A 339 7.61 12.44 7.24
N LEU A 340 7.23 13.03 6.10
CA LEU A 340 5.82 13.18 5.70
C LEU A 340 5.16 11.82 5.47
N THR A 341 5.84 10.89 4.80
CA THR A 341 5.33 9.54 4.56
C THR A 341 5.13 8.79 5.89
N MET A 342 6.15 8.78 6.76
CA MET A 342 6.05 8.17 8.07
C MET A 342 4.97 8.81 8.95
N GLY A 343 4.92 10.16 8.96
CA GLY A 343 3.91 10.92 9.71
C GLY A 343 2.49 10.57 9.25
N SER A 344 2.27 10.50 7.94
CA SER A 344 0.98 10.13 7.34
C SER A 344 0.54 8.72 7.73
N ILE A 345 1.45 7.74 7.65
CA ILE A 345 1.19 6.35 8.04
C ILE A 345 0.89 6.25 9.55
N LEU A 346 1.68 6.91 10.40
CA LEU A 346 1.49 6.88 11.85
C LEU A 346 0.17 7.57 12.26
N LEU A 347 -0.14 8.71 11.66
CA LEU A 347 -1.39 9.44 11.91
C LEU A 347 -2.60 8.57 11.60
N THR A 348 -2.59 7.93 10.43
CA THR A 348 -3.71 7.11 9.99
C THR A 348 -3.85 5.84 10.83
N ARG A 349 -2.74 5.21 11.23
CA ARG A 349 -2.77 4.08 12.18
C ARG A 349 -3.36 4.49 13.53
N ARG A 350 -3.05 5.67 14.04
CA ARG A 350 -3.65 6.18 15.30
C ARG A 350 -5.15 6.43 15.16
N LEU A 351 -5.58 7.01 14.04
CA LEU A 351 -7.01 7.26 13.77
C LEU A 351 -7.80 5.96 13.60
N SER A 352 -7.22 4.95 12.94
CA SER A 352 -7.83 3.63 12.77
C SER A 352 -8.02 2.90 14.12
N ARG A 353 -7.02 2.96 15.03
CA ARG A 353 -7.09 2.32 16.35
C ARG A 353 -8.15 2.93 17.30
N ARG A 354 -8.51 4.20 17.12
CA ARG A 354 -9.52 4.87 17.99
C ARG A 354 -10.97 4.49 17.63
N ARG A 355 -11.20 3.88 16.47
CA ARG A 355 -12.52 3.47 15.99
C ARG A 355 -12.75 1.94 16.02
N ALA A 356 -11.75 1.17 16.40
CA ALA A 356 -11.81 -0.25 16.70
C ALA A 356 -11.94 -0.49 18.23
#